data_e24fa4dbf72312331f86d8c399876f9c
#
_entry.id   e24fa4dbf72312331f86d8c399876f9c
#
_cell.length_a   1.000
_cell.length_b   1.000
_cell.length_c   1.000
_cell.angle_alpha   90.00
_cell.angle_beta   90.00
_cell.angle_gamma   90.00
#
_symmetry.space_group_name_H-M   'P 1'
#
loop_
_entity.id
_entity.type
_entity.pdbx_description
1 polymer ?
#
loop_
_entity_poly.entity_id
_entity_poly.type
_entity_poly.pdbx_seq_one_letter_code
_entity_poly.pdbx_strand_id
1 'polypeptide(L)'
;QFSEAGAQITNSQAEVYGQDLVLKINPPTEEEMEFLKPNAYLVSALQINLRDKDYFKKLAEKKVNAIAFEFIMDEYRQLSLIRLIGEIAGGISILYASELLAKSNGLMLGGITGVRPTEVVILGAGIVGEFATKAAIGLGASVRVFDNSLSKLRRLHTLIDSRVPTSIIDPKELKKALMRADVV
;
A
#
# COMPACT_ATOMS: atom_id res chain seq x y z
N GLN A 1 17.24 -20.52 3.90
CA GLN A 1 15.83 -20.92 3.72
C GLN A 1 15.49 -21.21 2.27
N PHE A 2 15.62 -20.24 1.30
CA PHE A 2 15.24 -20.49 -0.11
C PHE A 2 16.11 -21.56 -0.77
N SER A 3 17.44 -21.49 -0.59
CA SER A 3 18.36 -22.49 -1.13
C SER A 3 18.15 -23.89 -0.52
N GLU A 4 17.82 -23.97 0.76
CA GLU A 4 17.48 -25.23 1.46
C GLU A 4 16.18 -25.85 0.90
N ALA A 5 15.27 -25.01 0.42
CA ALA A 5 14.05 -25.44 -0.27
C ALA A 5 14.27 -25.79 -1.76
N GLY A 6 15.52 -25.77 -2.23
CA GLY A 6 15.88 -26.12 -3.61
C GLY A 6 15.86 -24.95 -4.60
N ALA A 7 15.68 -23.71 -4.14
CA ALA A 7 15.74 -22.54 -5.02
C ALA A 7 17.20 -22.19 -5.38
N GLN A 8 17.44 -21.87 -6.62
CA GLN A 8 18.68 -21.30 -7.08
C GLN A 8 18.70 -19.79 -6.81
N ILE A 9 19.71 -19.30 -6.13
CA ILE A 9 19.92 -17.87 -5.87
C ILE A 9 20.92 -17.34 -6.86
N THR A 10 20.56 -16.25 -7.55
CA THR A 10 21.43 -15.57 -8.51
C THR A 10 21.40 -14.05 -8.30
N ASN A 11 22.47 -13.37 -8.65
CA ASN A 11 22.56 -11.92 -8.73
C ASN A 11 22.36 -11.39 -10.16
N SER A 12 22.14 -12.28 -11.12
CA SER A 12 21.93 -11.93 -12.53
C SER A 12 20.48 -11.64 -12.82
N GLN A 13 20.16 -10.39 -13.14
CA GLN A 13 18.83 -10.02 -13.59
C GLN A 13 18.43 -10.78 -14.88
N ALA A 14 19.37 -10.95 -15.81
CA ALA A 14 19.12 -11.68 -17.06
C ALA A 14 18.71 -13.14 -16.81
N GLU A 15 19.30 -13.81 -15.81
CA GLU A 15 18.89 -15.17 -15.43
C GLU A 15 17.49 -15.21 -14.83
N VAL A 16 17.13 -14.23 -13.98
CA VAL A 16 15.82 -14.18 -13.35
C VAL A 16 14.72 -13.86 -14.37
N TYR A 17 14.90 -12.78 -15.15
CA TYR A 17 13.90 -12.35 -16.13
C TYR A 17 13.90 -13.21 -17.40
N GLY A 18 14.96 -13.95 -17.68
CA GLY A 18 15.06 -14.90 -18.77
C GLY A 18 14.32 -16.22 -18.51
N GLN A 19 13.45 -16.32 -17.52
CA GLN A 19 12.64 -17.53 -17.24
C GLN A 19 11.31 -17.51 -18.00
N ASP A 20 10.66 -18.66 -18.09
CA ASP A 20 9.38 -18.79 -18.77
C ASP A 20 8.21 -18.19 -17.96
N LEU A 21 8.36 -18.15 -16.64
CA LEU A 21 7.45 -17.49 -15.70
C LEU A 21 8.23 -16.59 -14.75
N VAL A 22 7.90 -15.31 -14.74
CA VAL A 22 8.48 -14.30 -13.85
C VAL A 22 7.41 -13.78 -12.90
N LEU A 23 7.69 -13.88 -11.59
CA LEU A 23 6.86 -13.30 -10.53
C LEU A 23 7.57 -12.09 -9.94
N LYS A 24 6.89 -10.95 -9.89
CA LYS A 24 7.44 -9.70 -9.37
C LYS A 24 6.36 -8.86 -8.71
N ILE A 25 6.69 -8.17 -7.61
CA ILE A 25 5.71 -7.30 -6.94
C ILE A 25 5.49 -6.02 -7.75
N ASN A 26 6.57 -5.27 -8.01
CA ASN A 26 6.49 -4.03 -8.78
C ASN A 26 6.51 -4.30 -10.30
N PRO A 27 5.95 -3.39 -11.12
CA PRO A 27 6.08 -3.50 -12.56
C PRO A 27 7.55 -3.59 -12.99
N PRO A 28 7.90 -4.40 -13.98
CA PRO A 28 9.26 -4.40 -14.50
C PRO A 28 9.65 -3.03 -15.07
N THR A 29 10.91 -2.65 -14.89
CA THR A 29 11.48 -1.48 -15.55
C THR A 29 11.69 -1.76 -17.04
N GLU A 30 11.97 -0.74 -17.83
CA GLU A 30 12.27 -0.92 -19.26
C GLU A 30 13.51 -1.81 -19.47
N GLU A 31 14.54 -1.64 -18.64
CA GLU A 31 15.74 -2.47 -18.67
C GLU A 31 15.44 -3.93 -18.35
N GLU A 32 14.62 -4.17 -17.33
CA GLU A 32 14.18 -5.52 -16.93
C GLU A 32 13.36 -6.20 -18.02
N MET A 33 12.54 -5.44 -18.76
CA MET A 33 11.77 -5.95 -19.88
C MET A 33 12.68 -6.48 -21.02
N GLU A 34 13.88 -5.91 -21.19
CA GLU A 34 14.79 -6.38 -22.23
C GLU A 34 15.21 -7.84 -22.01
N PHE A 35 15.29 -8.28 -20.77
CA PHE A 35 15.64 -9.65 -20.41
C PHE A 35 14.48 -10.65 -20.52
N LEU A 36 13.21 -10.18 -20.63
CA LEU A 36 12.05 -11.09 -20.75
C LEU A 36 12.13 -11.87 -22.04
N LYS A 37 11.93 -13.18 -21.95
CA LYS A 37 11.79 -14.04 -23.14
C LYS A 37 10.52 -13.70 -23.93
N PRO A 38 10.55 -13.84 -25.24
CA PRO A 38 9.33 -13.86 -26.05
C PRO A 38 8.36 -14.94 -25.53
N ASN A 39 7.08 -14.60 -25.45
CA ASN A 39 5.98 -15.46 -24.96
C ASN A 39 6.08 -15.85 -23.46
N ALA A 40 6.98 -15.27 -22.67
CA ALA A 40 7.05 -15.52 -21.23
C ALA A 40 5.75 -15.09 -20.51
N TYR A 41 5.51 -15.68 -19.35
CA TYR A 41 4.48 -15.22 -18.41
C TYR A 41 5.08 -14.27 -17.39
N LEU A 42 4.47 -13.10 -17.25
CA LEU A 42 4.83 -12.10 -16.24
C LEU A 42 3.63 -11.90 -15.31
N VAL A 43 3.81 -12.20 -14.03
CA VAL A 43 2.81 -11.90 -12.99
C VAL A 43 3.36 -10.80 -12.10
N SER A 44 2.80 -9.61 -12.17
CA SER A 44 3.23 -8.45 -11.37
C SER A 44 2.11 -7.43 -11.21
N ALA A 45 2.28 -6.45 -10.33
CA ALA A 45 1.45 -5.24 -10.40
C ALA A 45 1.82 -4.49 -11.68
N LEU A 46 0.88 -4.34 -12.62
CA LEU A 46 1.14 -3.61 -13.87
C LEU A 46 0.87 -2.12 -13.74
N GLN A 47 0.10 -1.69 -12.73
CA GLN A 47 -0.24 -0.29 -12.47
C GLN A 47 -0.80 0.43 -13.73
N ILE A 48 -1.78 -0.20 -14.38
CA ILE A 48 -2.30 0.20 -15.70
C ILE A 48 -2.64 1.70 -15.80
N ASN A 49 -3.18 2.28 -14.71
CA ASN A 49 -3.56 3.69 -14.66
C ASN A 49 -2.37 4.66 -14.52
N LEU A 50 -1.18 4.17 -14.19
CA LEU A 50 0.03 4.97 -13.93
C LEU A 50 1.09 4.83 -15.02
N ARG A 51 0.88 3.89 -15.96
CA ARG A 51 1.80 3.61 -17.06
C ARG A 51 1.26 4.16 -18.38
N ASP A 52 2.16 4.57 -19.24
CA ASP A 52 1.83 5.00 -20.60
C ASP A 52 1.58 3.82 -21.56
N LYS A 53 1.10 4.15 -22.75
CA LYS A 53 0.81 3.14 -23.78
C LYS A 53 2.08 2.46 -24.30
N ASP A 54 3.21 3.15 -24.32
CA ASP A 54 4.45 2.62 -24.88
C ASP A 54 5.03 1.53 -23.97
N TYR A 55 4.82 1.62 -22.66
CA TYR A 55 5.13 0.56 -21.72
C TYR A 55 4.45 -0.79 -22.12
N PHE A 56 3.15 -0.74 -22.35
CA PHE A 56 2.38 -1.94 -22.74
C PHE A 56 2.69 -2.42 -24.15
N LYS A 57 3.03 -1.51 -25.06
CA LYS A 57 3.45 -1.82 -26.40
C LYS A 57 4.74 -2.64 -26.41
N LYS A 58 5.73 -2.30 -25.59
CA LYS A 58 6.97 -3.09 -25.42
C LYS A 58 6.69 -4.52 -24.96
N LEU A 59 5.79 -4.71 -23.98
CA LEU A 59 5.37 -6.05 -23.56
C LEU A 59 4.66 -6.83 -24.68
N ALA A 60 3.82 -6.15 -25.48
CA ALA A 60 3.11 -6.75 -26.59
C ALA A 60 4.05 -7.14 -27.75
N GLU A 61 5.07 -6.34 -28.06
CA GLU A 61 6.09 -6.63 -29.07
C GLU A 61 6.86 -7.92 -28.75
N LYS A 62 7.14 -8.17 -27.47
CA LYS A 62 7.74 -9.42 -26.98
C LYS A 62 6.72 -10.54 -26.80
N LYS A 63 5.43 -10.30 -27.08
CA LYS A 63 4.34 -11.26 -26.88
C LYS A 63 4.27 -11.82 -25.44
N VAL A 64 4.61 -11.00 -24.45
CA VAL A 64 4.58 -11.40 -23.04
C VAL A 64 3.12 -11.58 -22.60
N ASN A 65 2.84 -12.68 -21.91
CA ASN A 65 1.56 -12.93 -21.26
C ASN A 65 1.55 -12.26 -19.90
N ALA A 66 1.18 -10.98 -19.85
CA ALA A 66 1.22 -10.18 -18.64
C ALA A 66 -0.07 -10.35 -17.83
N ILE A 67 0.06 -10.78 -16.59
CA ILE A 67 -1.03 -10.97 -15.63
C ILE A 67 -0.87 -9.94 -14.50
N ALA A 68 -1.78 -8.98 -14.48
CA ALA A 68 -1.84 -7.96 -13.44
C ALA A 68 -2.47 -8.54 -12.18
N PHE A 69 -1.69 -8.85 -11.16
CA PHE A 69 -2.21 -9.46 -9.94
C PHE A 69 -3.13 -8.51 -9.16
N GLU A 70 -3.07 -7.21 -9.39
CA GLU A 70 -3.99 -6.24 -8.80
C GLU A 70 -5.45 -6.40 -9.24
N PHE A 71 -5.70 -7.21 -10.27
CA PHE A 71 -7.05 -7.54 -10.74
C PHE A 71 -7.46 -8.99 -10.44
N ILE A 72 -6.61 -9.78 -9.79
CA ILE A 72 -6.96 -11.14 -9.40
C ILE A 72 -8.00 -11.08 -8.28
N MET A 73 -9.14 -11.69 -8.54
CA MET A 73 -10.26 -11.77 -7.61
C MET A 73 -10.35 -13.19 -7.03
N ASP A 74 -10.76 -13.27 -5.77
CA ASP A 74 -11.15 -14.53 -5.13
C ASP A 74 -12.57 -14.97 -5.53
N GLU A 75 -13.03 -16.09 -4.95
CA GLU A 75 -14.37 -16.64 -5.16
C GLU A 75 -15.50 -15.68 -4.76
N TYR A 76 -15.23 -14.72 -3.85
CA TYR A 76 -16.16 -13.67 -3.43
C TYR A 76 -16.04 -12.39 -4.24
N ARG A 77 -15.32 -12.40 -5.37
CA ARG A 77 -15.02 -11.24 -6.23
C ARG A 77 -14.31 -10.10 -5.50
N GLN A 78 -13.49 -10.42 -4.50
CA GLN A 78 -12.67 -9.44 -3.81
C GLN A 78 -11.24 -9.50 -4.36
N LEU A 79 -10.58 -8.35 -4.44
CA LEU A 79 -9.19 -8.21 -4.86
C LEU A 79 -8.25 -8.62 -3.71
N SER A 80 -8.18 -9.91 -3.42
CA SER A 80 -7.57 -10.45 -2.20
C SER A 80 -6.08 -10.13 -2.08
N LEU A 81 -5.31 -10.19 -3.17
CA LEU A 81 -3.88 -9.86 -3.15
C LEU A 81 -3.65 -8.39 -2.83
N ILE A 82 -4.39 -7.49 -3.49
CA ILE A 82 -4.30 -6.05 -3.22
C ILE A 82 -4.75 -5.73 -1.79
N ARG A 83 -5.75 -6.45 -1.30
CA ARG A 83 -6.20 -6.30 0.09
C ARG A 83 -5.07 -6.65 1.06
N LEU A 84 -4.43 -7.82 0.93
CA LEU A 84 -3.31 -8.25 1.79
C LEU A 84 -2.15 -7.24 1.77
N ILE A 85 -1.76 -6.78 0.58
CA ILE A 85 -0.72 -5.75 0.44
C ILE A 85 -1.13 -4.46 1.15
N GLY A 86 -2.39 -4.04 0.99
CA GLY A 86 -2.93 -2.84 1.63
C GLY A 86 -2.98 -2.94 3.16
N GLU A 87 -3.28 -4.12 3.70
CA GLU A 87 -3.28 -4.41 5.14
C GLU A 87 -1.88 -4.24 5.73
N ILE A 88 -0.88 -4.85 5.08
CA ILE A 88 0.53 -4.73 5.46
C ILE A 88 0.99 -3.27 5.35
N ALA A 89 0.71 -2.62 4.22
CA ALA A 89 1.13 -1.25 3.97
C ALA A 89 0.55 -0.27 5.01
N GLY A 90 -0.74 -0.44 5.37
CA GLY A 90 -1.39 0.38 6.39
C GLY A 90 -0.74 0.23 7.77
N GLY A 91 -0.46 -0.99 8.20
CA GLY A 91 0.23 -1.24 9.47
C GLY A 91 1.65 -0.68 9.49
N ILE A 92 2.44 -0.98 8.44
CA ILE A 92 3.83 -0.53 8.34
C ILE A 92 3.93 1.00 8.26
N SER A 93 3.00 1.69 7.56
CA SER A 93 3.03 3.16 7.45
C SER A 93 3.04 3.84 8.82
N ILE A 94 2.26 3.34 9.77
CA ILE A 94 2.21 3.89 11.14
C ILE A 94 3.48 3.56 11.95
N LEU A 95 4.03 2.35 11.80
CA LEU A 95 5.30 1.99 12.44
C LEU A 95 6.44 2.87 11.92
N TYR A 96 6.49 3.09 10.61
CA TYR A 96 7.48 3.96 9.98
C TYR A 96 7.29 5.43 10.39
N ALA A 97 6.06 5.92 10.43
CA ALA A 97 5.75 7.25 10.95
C ALA A 97 6.19 7.42 12.42
N SER A 98 6.00 6.38 13.25
CA SER A 98 6.46 6.37 14.64
C SER A 98 7.98 6.49 14.75
N GLU A 99 8.72 5.75 13.92
CA GLU A 99 10.18 5.84 13.86
C GLU A 99 10.65 7.24 13.46
N LEU A 100 10.06 7.81 12.40
CA LEU A 100 10.40 9.14 11.93
C LEU A 100 10.08 10.22 12.96
N LEU A 101 8.91 10.15 13.59
CA LEU A 101 8.47 11.10 14.61
C LEU A 101 9.42 11.09 15.83
N ALA A 102 9.84 9.90 16.26
CA ALA A 102 10.79 9.75 17.35
C ALA A 102 12.16 10.33 16.99
N LYS A 103 12.65 10.10 15.76
CA LYS A 103 13.95 10.61 15.30
C LYS A 103 13.96 12.11 15.05
N SER A 104 12.88 12.68 14.50
CA SER A 104 12.82 14.10 14.14
C SER A 104 12.46 15.01 15.31
N ASN A 105 11.47 14.63 16.10
CA ASN A 105 10.84 15.49 17.09
C ASN A 105 11.01 14.97 18.53
N GLY A 106 11.57 13.77 18.71
CA GLY A 106 11.66 13.12 20.01
C GLY A 106 10.29 12.74 20.60
N LEU A 107 9.26 12.66 19.75
CA LEU A 107 7.89 12.33 20.15
C LEU A 107 7.61 10.83 19.94
N MET A 108 6.94 10.21 20.89
CA MET A 108 6.41 8.86 20.74
C MET A 108 5.03 8.94 20.10
N LEU A 109 4.84 8.21 19.00
CA LEU A 109 3.52 8.07 18.40
C LEU A 109 2.62 7.24 19.33
N GLY A 110 1.48 7.80 19.71
CA GLY A 110 0.52 7.14 20.58
C GLY A 110 0.06 8.00 21.73
N GLY A 111 -0.38 7.37 22.81
CA GLY A 111 -0.84 8.04 24.04
C GLY A 111 -0.18 7.47 25.28
N ILE A 112 0.19 8.35 26.21
CA ILE A 112 0.70 8.00 27.54
C ILE A 112 -0.19 8.69 28.57
N THR A 113 -0.48 8.04 29.68
CA THR A 113 -1.28 8.61 30.76
C THR A 113 -0.70 9.95 31.25
N GLY A 114 -1.53 10.99 31.24
CA GLY A 114 -1.13 12.35 31.63
C GLY A 114 -0.46 13.18 30.53
N VAL A 115 -0.24 12.63 29.35
CA VAL A 115 0.30 13.33 28.18
C VAL A 115 -0.73 13.31 27.05
N ARG A 116 -0.85 14.43 26.33
CA ARG A 116 -1.72 14.52 25.15
C ARG A 116 -1.30 13.46 24.12
N PRO A 117 -2.24 12.66 23.61
CA PRO A 117 -1.91 11.71 22.55
C PRO A 117 -1.50 12.45 21.27
N THR A 118 -0.61 11.85 20.49
CA THR A 118 -0.25 12.36 19.17
C THR A 118 -1.46 12.34 18.23
N GLU A 119 -1.58 13.40 17.42
CA GLU A 119 -2.67 13.55 16.45
C GLU A 119 -2.24 13.03 15.07
N VAL A 120 -2.96 12.03 14.58
CA VAL A 120 -2.72 11.40 13.28
C VAL A 120 -3.88 11.73 12.34
N VAL A 121 -3.56 12.31 11.19
CA VAL A 121 -4.52 12.56 10.11
C VAL A 121 -4.28 11.55 8.99
N ILE A 122 -5.33 10.82 8.63
CA ILE A 122 -5.27 9.82 7.55
C ILE A 122 -6.12 10.30 6.37
N LEU A 123 -5.49 10.39 5.20
CA LEU A 123 -6.13 10.77 3.95
C LEU A 123 -6.43 9.52 3.12
N GLY A 124 -7.69 9.12 3.10
CA GLY A 124 -8.19 7.93 2.44
C GLY A 124 -8.69 6.87 3.42
N ALA A 125 -9.94 6.43 3.23
CA ALA A 125 -10.60 5.36 3.98
C ALA A 125 -10.66 4.04 3.19
N GLY A 126 -9.65 3.81 2.32
CA GLY A 126 -9.42 2.54 1.63
C GLY A 126 -8.85 1.49 2.57
N ILE A 127 -8.37 0.38 2.03
CA ILE A 127 -7.80 -0.72 2.80
C ILE A 127 -6.57 -0.25 3.60
N VAL A 128 -5.65 0.47 2.95
CA VAL A 128 -4.44 1.03 3.60
C VAL A 128 -4.83 1.96 4.74
N GLY A 129 -5.75 2.91 4.50
CA GLY A 129 -6.22 3.85 5.53
C GLY A 129 -6.95 3.17 6.68
N GLU A 130 -7.72 2.10 6.41
CA GLU A 130 -8.37 1.28 7.44
C GLU A 130 -7.33 0.68 8.38
N PHE A 131 -6.29 0.02 7.83
CA PHE A 131 -5.28 -0.64 8.65
C PHE A 131 -4.31 0.35 9.31
N ALA A 132 -4.00 1.48 8.67
CA ALA A 132 -3.30 2.58 9.31
C ALA A 132 -4.09 3.14 10.49
N THR A 133 -5.41 3.32 10.34
CA THR A 133 -6.28 3.77 11.43
C THR A 133 -6.28 2.79 12.60
N LYS A 134 -6.43 1.48 12.33
CA LYS A 134 -6.36 0.43 13.38
C LYS A 134 -5.03 0.45 14.12
N ALA A 135 -3.92 0.55 13.38
CA ALA A 135 -2.58 0.57 13.96
C ALA A 135 -2.36 1.82 14.83
N ALA A 136 -2.72 3.00 14.34
CA ALA A 136 -2.57 4.25 15.10
C ALA A 136 -3.41 4.28 16.38
N ILE A 137 -4.66 3.80 16.31
CA ILE A 137 -5.53 3.66 17.49
C ILE A 137 -4.96 2.64 18.46
N GLY A 138 -4.44 1.51 17.97
CA GLY A 138 -3.81 0.48 18.79
C GLY A 138 -2.61 0.99 19.57
N LEU A 139 -1.91 2.00 19.08
CA LEU A 139 -0.84 2.72 19.80
C LEU A 139 -1.36 3.83 20.74
N GLY A 140 -2.66 4.10 20.73
CA GLY A 140 -3.28 5.12 21.57
C GLY A 140 -3.25 6.53 20.98
N ALA A 141 -3.00 6.70 19.69
CA ALA A 141 -3.05 7.99 19.00
C ALA A 141 -4.49 8.51 18.86
N SER A 142 -4.63 9.84 18.77
CA SER A 142 -5.87 10.49 18.35
C SER A 142 -5.94 10.53 16.83
N VAL A 143 -6.88 9.81 16.24
CA VAL A 143 -6.93 9.64 14.78
C VAL A 143 -8.13 10.39 14.19
N ARG A 144 -7.91 11.04 13.04
CA ARG A 144 -8.98 11.60 12.20
C ARG A 144 -8.79 11.14 10.75
N VAL A 145 -9.87 10.68 10.12
CA VAL A 145 -9.83 10.14 8.76
C VAL A 145 -10.66 10.99 7.81
N PHE A 146 -10.09 11.29 6.65
CA PHE A 146 -10.75 12.00 5.54
C PHE A 146 -10.80 11.11 4.29
N ASP A 147 -11.92 11.13 3.58
CA ASP A 147 -12.08 10.50 2.26
C ASP A 147 -13.13 11.24 1.44
N ASN A 148 -13.04 11.21 0.11
CA ASN A 148 -14.06 11.76 -0.77
C ASN A 148 -15.31 10.88 -0.88
N SER A 149 -15.21 9.60 -0.48
CA SER A 149 -16.27 8.61 -0.58
C SER A 149 -16.96 8.38 0.76
N LEU A 150 -18.21 8.83 0.87
CA LEU A 150 -19.03 8.58 2.04
C LEU A 150 -19.24 7.07 2.31
N SER A 151 -19.30 6.24 1.26
CA SER A 151 -19.44 4.79 1.42
C SER A 151 -18.21 4.16 2.08
N LYS A 152 -17.00 4.62 1.74
CA LYS A 152 -15.75 4.17 2.40
C LYS A 152 -15.71 4.61 3.86
N LEU A 153 -16.10 5.84 4.16
CA LEU A 153 -16.17 6.34 5.54
C LEU A 153 -17.17 5.55 6.38
N ARG A 154 -18.35 5.23 5.82
CA ARG A 154 -19.35 4.38 6.50
C ARG A 154 -18.81 2.98 6.76
N ARG A 155 -18.15 2.36 5.76
CA ARG A 155 -17.52 1.05 5.93
C ARG A 155 -16.45 1.09 7.03
N LEU A 156 -15.59 2.11 7.03
CA LEU A 156 -14.59 2.31 8.07
C LEU A 156 -15.22 2.40 9.45
N HIS A 157 -16.30 3.17 9.57
CA HIS A 157 -17.04 3.34 10.82
C HIS A 157 -17.65 2.04 11.37
N THR A 158 -18.01 1.11 10.46
CA THR A 158 -18.50 -0.22 10.85
C THR A 158 -17.38 -1.15 11.31
N LEU A 159 -16.17 -0.98 10.78
CA LEU A 159 -15.02 -1.86 11.03
C LEU A 159 -14.14 -1.42 12.21
N ILE A 160 -14.21 -0.15 12.56
CA ILE A 160 -13.44 0.47 13.63
C ILE A 160 -14.40 1.08 14.64
N ASP A 161 -13.98 1.19 15.88
CA ASP A 161 -14.77 1.84 16.94
C ASP A 161 -15.33 3.19 16.44
N SER A 162 -16.63 3.41 16.67
CA SER A 162 -17.40 4.60 16.27
C SER A 162 -16.83 5.94 16.78
N ARG A 163 -15.87 5.90 17.69
CA ARG A 163 -15.19 7.09 18.25
C ARG A 163 -14.17 7.75 17.35
N VAL A 164 -13.85 7.16 16.18
CA VAL A 164 -12.93 7.77 15.22
C VAL A 164 -13.64 8.86 14.43
N PRO A 165 -13.26 10.14 14.56
CA PRO A 165 -13.80 11.20 13.72
C PRO A 165 -13.48 10.97 12.24
N THR A 166 -14.53 10.94 11.42
CA THR A 166 -14.42 10.83 9.97
C THR A 166 -15.07 12.04 9.30
N SER A 167 -14.54 12.49 8.18
CA SER A 167 -15.10 13.60 7.41
C SER A 167 -14.89 13.41 5.92
N ILE A 168 -15.85 13.85 5.11
CA ILE A 168 -15.58 14.14 3.70
C ILE A 168 -14.54 15.25 3.64
N ILE A 169 -13.67 15.22 2.62
CA ILE A 169 -12.63 16.22 2.44
C ILE A 169 -13.27 17.59 2.20
N ASP A 170 -13.29 18.39 3.27
CA ASP A 170 -13.60 19.81 3.24
C ASP A 170 -12.29 20.61 3.45
N PRO A 171 -11.93 21.56 2.58
CA PRO A 171 -10.65 22.26 2.67
C PRO A 171 -10.43 22.99 4.01
N LYS A 172 -11.49 23.52 4.63
CA LYS A 172 -11.38 24.23 5.90
C LYS A 172 -11.14 23.28 7.06
N GLU A 173 -11.91 22.18 7.11
CA GLU A 173 -11.77 21.16 8.16
C GLU A 173 -10.46 20.40 8.03
N LEU A 174 -10.05 20.07 6.80
CA LEU A 174 -8.76 19.44 6.54
C LEU A 174 -7.61 20.34 6.98
N LYS A 175 -7.63 21.63 6.61
CA LYS A 175 -6.60 22.59 7.04
C LYS A 175 -6.49 22.66 8.56
N LYS A 176 -7.61 22.72 9.28
CA LYS A 176 -7.60 22.73 10.77
C LYS A 176 -6.99 21.45 11.33
N ALA A 177 -7.30 20.30 10.75
CA ALA A 177 -6.74 19.03 11.18
C ALA A 177 -5.23 18.96 10.94
N LEU A 178 -4.78 19.35 9.74
CA LEU A 178 -3.35 19.36 9.38
C LEU A 178 -2.50 20.30 10.24
N MET A 179 -3.05 21.43 10.66
CA MET A 179 -2.34 22.36 11.56
C MET A 179 -2.03 21.78 12.95
N ARG A 180 -2.71 20.71 13.35
CA ARG A 180 -2.58 20.07 14.66
C ARG A 180 -1.94 18.69 14.57
N ALA A 181 -1.84 18.15 13.36
CA ALA A 181 -1.34 16.82 13.12
C ALA A 181 0.15 16.70 13.45
N ASP A 182 0.51 15.68 14.19
CA ASP A 182 1.88 15.25 14.42
C ASP A 182 2.33 14.31 13.28
N VAL A 183 1.35 13.59 12.66
CA VAL A 183 1.56 12.67 11.52
C VAL A 183 0.42 12.83 10.51
N VAL A 184 0.76 12.82 9.21
CA VAL A 184 -0.17 12.81 8.07
C VAL A 184 0.15 11.65 7.15
#